data_2035574ef870fb10b4ab97db6eb40f84
#
_entry.id   2035574ef870fb10b4ab97db6eb40f84
#
_cell.length_a   1.000
_cell.length_b   1.000
_cell.length_c   1.000
_cell.angle_alpha   90.00
_cell.angle_beta   90.00
_cell.angle_gamma   90.00
#
_symmetry.space_group_name_H-M   'P 1'
#
loop_
_entity.id
_entity.type
_entity.pdbx_description
1 polymer ?
#
loop_
_entity_poly.entity_id
_entity_poly.type
_entity_poly.pdbx_seq_one_letter_code
_entity_poly.pdbx_strand_id
1 'polypeptide(L)'
;YGKKKKVSDMGKFKELIEEHPMCAGCAMTLFIRLVFLALPKPEHTVMVGTAGCGRLAISQGNVPFVYGNYGDTNAVASGLKRGLELRFPEQEKDVVVMCGDGGLVDIGFQGLMHSWFRHEKFTTIMLDNEIYGNTGGQESGMTEKGLVAKMSPRGKVDDKMDMLGLAKVAN
;
A
#
# COMPACT_ATOMS: atom_id res chain seq x y z
N TYR A 1 -5.28 -16.40 -14.83
CA TYR A 1 -6.17 -15.77 -13.85
C TYR A 1 -6.54 -16.81 -12.78
N GLY A 2 -6.12 -16.57 -11.51
CA GLY A 2 -6.35 -17.48 -10.39
C GLY A 2 -7.85 -17.74 -10.15
N LYS A 3 -8.16 -18.93 -9.59
CA LYS A 3 -9.54 -19.29 -9.21
C LYS A 3 -10.09 -18.25 -8.23
N LYS A 4 -11.30 -17.72 -8.50
CA LYS A 4 -12.00 -16.83 -7.58
C LYS A 4 -12.19 -17.55 -6.23
N LYS A 5 -11.60 -17.02 -5.17
CA LYS A 5 -11.79 -17.53 -3.81
C LYS A 5 -13.10 -16.98 -3.25
N LYS A 6 -13.86 -17.83 -2.55
CA LYS A 6 -15.13 -17.43 -1.93
C LYS A 6 -14.86 -16.84 -0.54
N VAL A 7 -15.75 -15.96 -0.09
CA VAL A 7 -15.73 -15.42 1.29
C VAL A 7 -15.80 -16.54 2.34
N SER A 8 -16.41 -17.69 1.99
CA SER A 8 -16.40 -18.91 2.83
C SER A 8 -15.01 -19.48 3.11
N ASP A 9 -14.00 -19.11 2.31
CA ASP A 9 -12.61 -19.54 2.51
C ASP A 9 -11.86 -18.67 3.54
N MET A 10 -12.57 -17.75 4.20
CA MET A 10 -12.03 -16.81 5.18
C MET A 10 -11.40 -17.45 6.42
N GLY A 11 -11.67 -18.72 6.70
CA GLY A 11 -10.97 -19.47 7.75
C GLY A 11 -9.45 -19.52 7.57
N LYS A 12 -8.96 -19.37 6.34
CA LYS A 12 -7.54 -19.33 6.00
C LYS A 12 -6.86 -17.98 6.23
N PHE A 13 -7.61 -16.92 6.54
CA PHE A 13 -7.05 -15.61 6.86
C PHE A 13 -6.14 -15.61 8.08
N LYS A 14 -6.45 -16.42 9.10
CA LYS A 14 -5.64 -16.54 10.31
C LYS A 14 -4.24 -17.09 10.02
N GLU A 15 -4.09 -17.86 8.93
CA GLU A 15 -2.82 -18.44 8.53
C GLU A 15 -1.91 -17.42 7.80
N LEU A 16 -2.49 -16.35 7.24
CA LEU A 16 -1.75 -15.38 6.42
C LEU A 16 -1.35 -14.12 7.19
N ILE A 17 -2.10 -13.73 8.21
CA ILE A 17 -1.82 -12.55 9.05
C ILE A 17 -2.07 -12.92 10.51
N GLU A 18 -1.06 -12.76 11.34
CA GLU A 18 -1.14 -12.94 12.79
C GLU A 18 -1.88 -11.80 13.49
N GLU A 19 -1.92 -11.81 14.81
CA GLU A 19 -2.45 -10.72 15.61
C GLU A 19 -1.66 -9.42 15.36
N HIS A 20 -2.38 -8.30 15.28
CA HIS A 20 -1.79 -7.01 14.93
C HIS A 20 -2.44 -5.88 15.73
N PRO A 21 -1.70 -4.81 16.05
CA PRO A 21 -2.17 -3.71 16.91
C PRO A 21 -3.01 -2.65 16.17
N MET A 22 -3.64 -2.98 15.06
CA MET A 22 -4.57 -2.05 14.39
C MET A 22 -5.87 -1.92 15.18
N CYS A 23 -6.58 -0.81 14.99
CA CYS A 23 -7.85 -0.55 15.65
C CYS A 23 -8.89 -1.65 15.37
N ALA A 24 -9.62 -2.06 16.39
CA ALA A 24 -10.72 -3.00 16.25
C ALA A 24 -11.79 -2.44 15.28
N GLY A 25 -12.20 -3.26 14.30
CA GLY A 25 -13.20 -2.85 13.31
C GLY A 25 -12.69 -1.94 12.19
N CYS A 26 -11.39 -1.68 12.10
CA CYS A 26 -10.82 -0.88 11.01
C CYS A 26 -11.00 -1.57 9.66
N ALA A 27 -11.67 -0.92 8.70
CA ALA A 27 -11.90 -1.47 7.35
C ALA A 27 -10.59 -1.76 6.60
N MET A 28 -9.53 -0.99 6.86
CA MET A 28 -8.21 -1.22 6.28
C MET A 28 -7.68 -2.60 6.60
N THR A 29 -7.92 -3.11 7.81
CA THR A 29 -7.52 -4.45 8.24
C THR A 29 -8.19 -5.54 7.41
N LEU A 30 -9.51 -5.40 7.18
CA LEU A 30 -10.25 -6.32 6.33
C LEU A 30 -9.69 -6.30 4.90
N PHE A 31 -9.45 -5.11 4.36
CA PHE A 31 -8.90 -4.95 3.02
C PHE A 31 -7.51 -5.60 2.88
N ILE A 32 -6.61 -5.38 3.83
CA ILE A 32 -5.28 -6.01 3.85
C ILE A 32 -5.41 -7.54 3.82
N ARG A 33 -6.31 -8.10 4.64
CA ARG A 33 -6.57 -9.55 4.64
C ARG A 33 -7.07 -10.06 3.29
N LEU A 34 -7.96 -9.32 2.63
CA LEU A 34 -8.45 -9.66 1.29
C LEU A 34 -7.33 -9.64 0.25
N VAL A 35 -6.42 -8.67 0.32
CA VAL A 35 -5.25 -8.61 -0.57
C VAL A 35 -4.37 -9.84 -0.36
N PHE A 36 -4.02 -10.19 0.88
CA PHE A 36 -3.21 -11.38 1.16
C PHE A 36 -3.88 -12.67 0.66
N LEU A 37 -5.22 -12.78 0.81
CA LEU A 37 -5.97 -13.92 0.27
C LEU A 37 -5.94 -13.97 -1.26
N ALA A 38 -5.90 -12.80 -1.91
CA ALA A 38 -5.91 -12.68 -3.37
C ALA A 38 -4.55 -12.96 -4.00
N LEU A 39 -3.45 -12.96 -3.23
CA LEU A 39 -2.12 -13.25 -3.76
C LEU A 39 -2.11 -14.65 -4.42
N PRO A 40 -1.72 -14.74 -5.70
CA PRO A 40 -1.74 -16.02 -6.41
C PRO A 40 -0.68 -16.98 -5.89
N LYS A 41 0.50 -16.44 -5.51
CA LYS A 41 1.65 -17.17 -5.00
C LYS A 41 2.29 -16.39 -3.86
N PRO A 42 1.76 -16.47 -2.63
CA PRO A 42 2.30 -15.74 -1.47
C PRO A 42 3.80 -16.00 -1.25
N GLU A 43 4.26 -17.23 -1.49
CA GLU A 43 5.65 -17.66 -1.35
C GLU A 43 6.60 -17.05 -2.42
N HIS A 44 6.04 -16.51 -3.49
CA HIS A 44 6.77 -15.78 -4.54
C HIS A 44 6.54 -14.27 -4.49
N THR A 45 5.80 -13.78 -3.51
CA THR A 45 5.46 -12.37 -3.37
C THR A 45 6.29 -11.72 -2.27
N VAL A 46 6.78 -10.51 -2.54
CA VAL A 46 7.40 -9.66 -1.51
C VAL A 46 6.54 -8.42 -1.34
N MET A 47 6.11 -8.18 -0.11
CA MET A 47 5.39 -6.96 0.25
C MET A 47 6.39 -5.85 0.57
N VAL A 48 6.13 -4.64 0.09
CA VAL A 48 6.89 -3.43 0.44
C VAL A 48 5.95 -2.46 1.12
N GLY A 49 6.35 -1.96 2.26
CA GLY A 49 5.57 -0.98 3.01
C GLY A 49 6.45 -0.04 3.81
N THR A 50 5.82 0.92 4.46
CA THR A 50 6.50 1.94 5.25
C THR A 50 5.71 2.25 6.51
N ALA A 51 6.16 3.19 7.33
CA ALA A 51 5.42 3.67 8.51
C ALA A 51 3.96 4.02 8.16
N GLY A 52 3.08 3.85 9.11
CA GLY A 52 1.65 4.11 8.96
C GLY A 52 0.79 2.98 9.51
N CYS A 53 -0.52 3.17 9.56
CA CYS A 53 -1.45 2.19 10.12
C CYS A 53 -1.36 0.84 9.38
N GLY A 54 -1.32 0.83 8.05
CA GLY A 54 -1.29 -0.39 7.26
C GLY A 54 -0.12 -1.30 7.60
N ARG A 55 1.07 -0.74 7.90
CA ARG A 55 2.24 -1.53 8.28
C ARG A 55 1.98 -2.45 9.48
N LEU A 56 1.18 -1.99 10.41
CA LEU A 56 0.90 -2.75 11.65
C LEU A 56 0.27 -4.13 11.39
N ALA A 57 -0.46 -4.28 10.28
CA ALA A 57 -0.99 -5.57 9.86
C ALA A 57 -0.12 -6.25 8.79
N ILE A 58 0.39 -5.49 7.82
CA ILE A 58 1.19 -6.05 6.71
C ILE A 58 2.45 -6.74 7.22
N SER A 59 3.13 -6.15 8.21
CA SER A 59 4.36 -6.72 8.80
C SER A 59 4.13 -7.97 9.65
N GLN A 60 2.88 -8.32 9.97
CA GLN A 60 2.50 -9.55 10.65
C GLN A 60 2.03 -10.64 9.67
N GLY A 61 2.17 -10.40 8.39
CA GLY A 61 1.81 -11.37 7.36
C GLY A 61 2.89 -12.42 7.15
N ASN A 62 2.48 -13.64 6.79
CA ASN A 62 3.37 -14.74 6.44
C ASN A 62 3.89 -14.64 4.99
N VAL A 63 4.16 -13.42 4.54
CA VAL A 63 4.74 -13.08 3.24
C VAL A 63 5.97 -12.23 3.48
N PRO A 64 7.09 -12.45 2.78
CA PRO A 64 8.27 -11.62 2.91
C PRO A 64 7.94 -10.14 2.85
N PHE A 65 8.43 -9.37 3.82
CA PHE A 65 8.14 -7.95 3.96
C PHE A 65 9.43 -7.11 4.01
N VAL A 66 9.48 -6.10 3.15
CA VAL A 66 10.56 -5.10 3.14
C VAL A 66 10.02 -3.78 3.65
N TYR A 67 10.65 -3.27 4.69
CA TYR A 67 10.31 -1.98 5.28
C TYR A 67 11.18 -0.88 4.64
N GLY A 68 10.56 0.05 3.93
CA GLY A 68 11.20 1.23 3.35
C GLY A 68 11.06 2.48 4.23
N ASN A 69 11.87 3.50 3.96
CA ASN A 69 11.65 4.82 4.54
C ASN A 69 10.28 5.38 4.10
N TYR A 70 9.78 6.33 4.88
CA TYR A 70 8.50 6.94 4.58
C TYR A 70 8.58 7.72 3.25
N GLY A 71 7.71 7.35 2.29
CA GLY A 71 7.72 7.90 0.94
C GLY A 71 8.55 7.12 -0.10
N ASP A 72 9.48 6.25 0.32
CA ASP A 72 10.40 5.57 -0.61
C ASP A 72 9.88 4.22 -1.14
N THR A 73 8.65 3.83 -0.81
CA THR A 73 8.14 2.47 -1.09
C THR A 73 8.22 2.08 -2.56
N ASN A 74 7.84 2.97 -3.48
CA ASN A 74 7.89 2.69 -4.92
C ASN A 74 9.33 2.63 -5.45
N ALA A 75 10.23 3.46 -4.93
CA ALA A 75 11.65 3.40 -5.29
C ALA A 75 12.30 2.09 -4.80
N VAL A 76 11.99 1.68 -3.57
CA VAL A 76 12.43 0.39 -3.01
C VAL A 76 11.87 -0.77 -3.83
N ALA A 77 10.59 -0.74 -4.19
CA ALA A 77 9.95 -1.76 -5.02
C ALA A 77 10.58 -1.87 -6.41
N SER A 78 10.91 -0.75 -7.04
CA SER A 78 11.60 -0.71 -8.33
C SER A 78 12.96 -1.42 -8.26
N GLY A 79 13.80 -1.07 -7.28
CA GLY A 79 15.08 -1.72 -7.06
C GLY A 79 14.96 -3.20 -6.71
N LEU A 80 14.02 -3.53 -5.82
CA LEU A 80 13.75 -4.91 -5.40
C LEU A 80 13.29 -5.78 -6.57
N LYS A 81 12.32 -5.31 -7.36
CA LYS A 81 11.81 -6.08 -8.52
C LYS A 81 12.92 -6.40 -9.50
N ARG A 82 13.74 -5.43 -9.85
CA ARG A 82 14.89 -5.62 -10.76
C ARG A 82 15.94 -6.56 -10.17
N GLY A 83 16.22 -6.44 -8.88
CA GLY A 83 17.14 -7.35 -8.19
C GLY A 83 16.63 -8.79 -8.16
N LEU A 84 15.32 -9.00 -7.96
CA LEU A 84 14.69 -10.31 -7.99
C LEU A 84 14.71 -10.93 -9.40
N GLU A 85 14.45 -10.15 -10.44
CA GLU A 85 14.55 -10.61 -11.83
C GLU A 85 15.96 -11.04 -12.20
N LEU A 86 16.98 -10.31 -11.76
CA LEU A 86 18.38 -10.69 -11.96
C LEU A 86 18.79 -11.93 -11.16
N ARG A 87 18.32 -12.07 -9.93
CA ARG A 87 18.70 -13.17 -9.05
C ARG A 87 17.97 -14.47 -9.33
N PHE A 88 16.72 -14.37 -9.81
CA PHE A 88 15.83 -15.50 -10.07
C PHE A 88 15.20 -15.43 -11.46
N PRO A 89 16.00 -15.45 -12.54
CA PRO A 89 15.51 -15.21 -13.91
C PRO A 89 14.46 -16.23 -14.36
N GLU A 90 14.51 -17.44 -13.82
CA GLU A 90 13.57 -18.54 -14.15
C GLU A 90 12.31 -18.55 -13.26
N GLN A 91 12.21 -17.64 -12.29
CA GLN A 91 11.10 -17.59 -11.35
C GLN A 91 10.51 -16.20 -11.29
N GLU A 92 9.30 -16.04 -11.77
CA GLU A 92 8.59 -14.80 -11.59
C GLU A 92 8.32 -14.55 -10.09
N LYS A 93 8.82 -13.42 -9.60
CA LYS A 93 8.59 -12.93 -8.24
C LYS A 93 7.76 -11.66 -8.30
N ASP A 94 6.67 -11.65 -7.53
CA ASP A 94 5.80 -10.48 -7.43
C ASP A 94 6.30 -9.52 -6.35
N VAL A 95 6.18 -8.23 -6.65
CA VAL A 95 6.40 -7.17 -5.66
C VAL A 95 5.11 -6.38 -5.52
N VAL A 96 4.62 -6.24 -4.30
CA VAL A 96 3.40 -5.50 -4.00
C VAL A 96 3.71 -4.42 -2.98
N VAL A 97 3.58 -3.18 -3.39
CA VAL A 97 3.64 -2.01 -2.49
C VAL A 97 2.28 -1.83 -1.84
N MET A 98 2.25 -1.64 -0.53
CA MET A 98 1.03 -1.28 0.19
C MET A 98 1.36 -0.16 1.18
N CYS A 99 0.84 1.02 0.94
CA CYS A 99 1.17 2.23 1.68
C CYS A 99 -0.06 3.12 1.84
N GLY A 100 -0.10 3.91 2.92
CA GLY A 100 -1.13 4.91 3.14
C GLY A 100 -1.06 6.05 2.10
N ASP A 101 -2.16 6.77 1.98
CA ASP A 101 -2.32 7.92 1.09
C ASP A 101 -1.19 8.95 1.26
N GLY A 102 -0.97 9.49 2.45
CA GLY A 102 0.09 10.47 2.68
C GLY A 102 1.49 9.96 2.33
N GLY A 103 1.74 8.66 2.49
CA GLY A 103 3.01 8.04 2.10
C GLY A 103 3.21 7.90 0.60
N LEU A 104 2.13 7.86 -0.18
CA LEU A 104 2.17 7.73 -1.64
C LEU A 104 1.98 9.05 -2.37
N VAL A 105 0.97 9.84 -1.97
CA VAL A 105 0.59 11.02 -2.75
C VAL A 105 1.26 12.31 -2.28
N ASP A 106 1.78 12.35 -1.06
CA ASP A 106 2.54 13.49 -0.57
C ASP A 106 4.04 13.19 -0.66
N ILE A 107 4.60 12.53 0.34
CA ILE A 107 6.05 12.34 0.46
C ILE A 107 6.60 11.40 -0.62
N GLY A 108 5.84 10.37 -1.00
CA GLY A 108 6.24 9.38 -2.00
C GLY A 108 5.82 9.67 -3.43
N PHE A 109 5.20 10.81 -3.69
CA PHE A 109 4.64 11.14 -4.99
C PHE A 109 5.64 11.02 -6.14
N GLN A 110 6.86 11.50 -5.94
CA GLN A 110 7.92 11.39 -6.94
C GLN A 110 8.20 9.93 -7.31
N GLY A 111 8.36 9.05 -6.33
CA GLY A 111 8.62 7.63 -6.56
C GLY A 111 7.45 6.93 -7.25
N LEU A 112 6.22 7.29 -6.90
CA LEU A 112 5.01 6.77 -7.52
C LEU A 112 4.94 7.18 -9.00
N MET A 113 5.06 8.47 -9.31
CA MET A 113 5.02 8.98 -10.69
C MET A 113 6.10 8.37 -11.57
N HIS A 114 7.35 8.31 -11.08
CA HIS A 114 8.44 7.72 -11.84
C HIS A 114 8.26 6.21 -12.05
N SER A 115 7.61 5.49 -11.12
CA SER A 115 7.29 4.08 -11.33
C SER A 115 6.31 3.89 -12.50
N TRP A 116 5.34 4.77 -12.66
CA TRP A 116 4.41 4.77 -13.79
C TRP A 116 5.12 5.10 -15.12
N PHE A 117 5.82 6.23 -15.18
CA PHE A 117 6.55 6.62 -16.41
C PHE A 117 7.58 5.60 -16.88
N ARG A 118 8.12 4.79 -15.97
CA ARG A 118 9.10 3.75 -16.28
C ARG A 118 8.46 2.39 -16.51
N HIS A 119 7.12 2.31 -16.43
CA HIS A 119 6.35 1.08 -16.58
C HIS A 119 6.92 -0.06 -15.71
N GLU A 120 7.18 0.25 -14.43
CA GLU A 120 7.73 -0.72 -13.49
C GLU A 120 6.75 -1.87 -13.24
N LYS A 121 7.26 -3.10 -13.23
CA LYS A 121 6.45 -4.33 -13.16
C LYS A 121 6.14 -4.75 -11.73
N PHE A 122 5.47 -3.89 -10.97
CA PHE A 122 4.97 -4.22 -9.64
C PHE A 122 3.61 -3.55 -9.39
N THR A 123 2.89 -4.01 -8.39
CA THR A 123 1.58 -3.46 -8.02
C THR A 123 1.72 -2.51 -6.85
N THR A 124 1.14 -1.32 -6.96
CA THR A 124 1.02 -0.38 -5.85
C THR A 124 -0.44 -0.28 -5.40
N ILE A 125 -0.67 -0.49 -4.11
CA ILE A 125 -1.97 -0.40 -3.46
C ILE A 125 -1.94 0.75 -2.46
N MET A 126 -2.77 1.76 -2.70
CA MET A 126 -2.97 2.86 -1.77
C MET A 126 -4.04 2.51 -0.74
N LEU A 127 -3.69 2.61 0.53
CA LEU A 127 -4.62 2.50 1.65
C LEU A 127 -5.12 3.91 1.98
N ASP A 128 -6.12 4.37 1.24
CA ASP A 128 -6.66 5.71 1.38
C ASP A 128 -7.64 5.79 2.56
N ASN A 129 -7.21 6.43 3.63
CA ASN A 129 -8.04 6.81 4.77
C ASN A 129 -8.15 8.33 4.93
N GLU A 130 -7.69 9.07 3.93
CA GLU A 130 -7.79 10.52 3.80
C GLU A 130 -7.09 11.32 4.91
N ILE A 131 -6.13 10.69 5.62
CA ILE A 131 -5.46 11.33 6.75
C ILE A 131 -4.17 10.60 7.13
N TYR A 132 -3.20 11.32 7.71
CA TYR A 132 -2.09 10.70 8.43
C TYR A 132 -2.57 10.16 9.79
N GLY A 133 -3.27 9.01 9.77
CA GLY A 133 -3.94 8.50 10.96
C GLY A 133 -2.99 8.08 12.07
N ASN A 134 -1.91 7.37 11.75
CA ASN A 134 -0.96 6.83 12.72
C ASN A 134 -0.23 7.92 13.53
N THR A 135 0.00 9.07 12.95
CA THR A 135 0.71 10.19 13.58
C THR A 135 -0.22 11.19 14.30
N GLY A 136 -1.51 10.92 14.31
CA GLY A 136 -2.50 11.68 15.09
C GLY A 136 -3.43 12.58 14.29
N GLY A 137 -3.61 12.33 12.98
CA GLY A 137 -4.67 12.93 12.21
C GLY A 137 -4.31 14.23 11.49
N GLN A 138 -3.13 14.31 10.90
CA GLN A 138 -2.78 15.40 9.99
C GLN A 138 -3.48 15.20 8.64
N GLU A 139 -3.78 16.29 7.94
CA GLU A 139 -4.30 16.22 6.57
C GLU A 139 -3.28 15.62 5.61
N SER A 140 -3.77 14.92 4.60
CA SER A 140 -3.01 14.41 3.45
C SER A 140 -3.50 15.05 2.15
N GLY A 141 -2.81 14.81 1.04
CA GLY A 141 -3.28 15.19 -0.29
C GLY A 141 -4.64 14.58 -0.66
N MET A 142 -5.00 13.45 0.00
CA MET A 142 -6.28 12.77 -0.21
C MET A 142 -7.39 13.21 0.74
N THR A 143 -7.12 14.05 1.74
CA THR A 143 -8.15 14.60 2.63
C THR A 143 -9.12 15.46 1.84
N GLU A 144 -10.41 15.27 2.05
CA GLU A 144 -11.46 16.08 1.40
C GLU A 144 -11.37 17.55 1.83
N LYS A 145 -11.64 18.45 0.89
CA LYS A 145 -11.72 19.88 1.14
C LYS A 145 -12.75 20.21 2.22
N GLY A 146 -12.37 21.06 3.14
CA GLY A 146 -13.22 21.49 4.26
C GLY A 146 -13.16 20.56 5.48
N LEU A 147 -12.59 19.37 5.38
CA LEU A 147 -12.41 18.49 6.56
C LEU A 147 -11.41 19.10 7.53
N VAL A 148 -11.79 19.10 8.80
CA VAL A 148 -10.94 19.54 9.91
C VAL A 148 -9.96 18.43 10.27
N ALA A 149 -8.68 18.75 10.25
CA ALA A 149 -7.60 17.88 10.64
C ALA A 149 -6.62 18.62 11.55
N LYS A 150 -5.66 17.89 12.13
CA LYS A 150 -4.74 18.44 13.13
C LYS A 150 -3.93 19.66 12.63
N MET A 151 -3.55 19.66 11.35
CA MET A 151 -2.79 20.76 10.75
C MET A 151 -3.70 21.76 10.01
N SER A 152 -4.97 21.45 9.84
CA SER A 152 -6.00 22.30 9.22
C SER A 152 -7.21 22.46 10.15
N PRO A 153 -7.08 23.18 11.28
CA PRO A 153 -8.14 23.33 12.28
C PRO A 153 -9.36 24.14 11.79
N ARG A 154 -9.22 24.83 10.65
CA ARG A 154 -10.32 25.54 9.97
C ARG A 154 -10.87 24.80 8.76
N GLY A 155 -10.45 23.55 8.57
CA GLY A 155 -10.74 22.74 7.39
C GLY A 155 -9.67 22.89 6.30
N LYS A 156 -9.43 21.80 5.57
CA LYS A 156 -8.50 21.78 4.43
C LYS A 156 -8.98 22.75 3.35
N VAL A 157 -8.06 23.54 2.82
CA VAL A 157 -8.34 24.57 1.81
C VAL A 157 -8.28 24.00 0.39
N ASP A 158 -7.31 23.13 0.13
CA ASP A 158 -7.05 22.59 -1.20
C ASP A 158 -7.99 21.42 -1.52
N ASP A 159 -8.22 21.19 -2.81
CA ASP A 159 -9.02 20.07 -3.28
C ASP A 159 -8.25 18.75 -3.11
N LYS A 160 -8.98 17.64 -3.02
CA LYS A 160 -8.42 16.28 -3.01
C LYS A 160 -7.67 16.02 -4.31
N MET A 161 -6.52 15.38 -4.23
CA MET A 161 -5.71 15.04 -5.40
C MET A 161 -6.43 14.04 -6.31
N ASP A 162 -6.51 14.32 -7.62
CA ASP A 162 -7.07 13.41 -8.62
C ASP A 162 -6.04 12.36 -9.05
N MET A 163 -5.90 11.31 -8.27
CA MET A 163 -4.98 10.22 -8.55
C MET A 163 -5.35 9.42 -9.80
N LEU A 164 -6.64 9.33 -10.14
CA LEU A 164 -7.07 8.62 -11.35
C LEU A 164 -6.72 9.40 -12.60
N GLY A 165 -6.89 10.72 -12.57
CA GLY A 165 -6.45 11.60 -13.65
C GLY A 165 -4.94 11.54 -13.86
N LEU A 166 -4.16 11.60 -12.79
CA LEU A 166 -2.70 11.49 -12.83
C LEU A 166 -2.25 10.12 -13.39
N ALA A 167 -2.85 9.03 -12.96
CA ALA A 167 -2.53 7.70 -13.48
C ALA A 167 -2.81 7.58 -14.99
N LYS A 168 -3.90 8.18 -15.49
CA LYS A 168 -4.24 8.18 -16.91
C LYS A 168 -3.25 8.98 -17.76
N VAL A 169 -2.68 10.05 -17.19
CA VAL A 169 -1.68 10.87 -17.92
C VAL A 169 -0.31 10.19 -17.93
N ALA A 170 -0.02 9.38 -16.93
CA ALA A 170 1.28 8.71 -16.78
C ALA A 170 1.40 7.39 -17.55
N ASN A 171 0.32 6.86 -18.15
CA ASN A 171 0.28 5.58 -18.88
C ASN A 171 0.10 5.76 -20.39
#